data_ef1c5b79b96c217fce0c596d85a8b9a7
#
_entry.id   ef1c5b79b96c217fce0c596d85a8b9a7
#
_cell.length_a   1.000
_cell.length_b   1.000
_cell.length_c   1.000
_cell.angle_alpha   90.00
_cell.angle_beta   90.00
_cell.angle_gamma   90.00
#
_symmetry.space_group_name_H-M   'P 1'
#
loop_
_entity.id
_entity.type
_entity.pdbx_description
1 polymer ?
#
loop_
_entity_poly.entity_id
_entity_poly.type
_entity_poly.pdbx_seq_one_letter_code
_entity_poly.pdbx_strand_id
1 'polypeptide(L)'
;MMGEVMREAVRRKEAMVKEKRLAWEAAPDFLRATVTAGAEARAARTQEEPAARLEASKRLKAQGSDIFRAGGYKAALRSYSDALSVYVWFQQPEDGSDDLPLVNSLQSEPPGPAHQHVCSLYLNLALCCLKIEAYDDATYSASRALEFDAGNAKALYFRAMANAAKETSYTLDLAVRDLEEAAKAKPGDRDIMGALKKCRAEKRLQDKKDREAYGNIFKRQDGIRGGLYPEVAEGTGKERHREPSPEELMKLIKKSEEVGLDLKDPAVWDGIERYRRQERLPRPIRYVMRHPYGALAYAFYGLSLVFAIWKVYKFIPTAQDIIREASAAAAAASAPAGAGEVGAFGGEF
;
A
#
# COMPACT_ATOMS: atom_id res chain seq x y z
N MET A 1 -5.18 38.33 4.57
CA MET A 1 -6.21 37.26 4.60
C MET A 1 -6.58 36.73 3.21
N MET A 2 -7.17 37.52 2.30
CA MET A 2 -7.53 37.02 0.94
C MET A 2 -6.33 36.55 0.11
N GLY A 3 -5.19 37.24 0.15
CA GLY A 3 -3.98 36.87 -0.56
C GLY A 3 -3.26 35.63 -0.03
N GLU A 4 -3.47 35.24 1.23
CA GLU A 4 -2.93 34.00 1.80
C GLU A 4 -3.77 32.79 1.39
N VAL A 5 -5.08 32.94 1.38
CA VAL A 5 -6.02 31.91 0.90
C VAL A 5 -5.76 31.61 -0.58
N MET A 6 -5.56 32.64 -1.40
CA MET A 6 -5.20 32.48 -2.81
C MET A 6 -3.87 31.75 -2.99
N ARG A 7 -2.83 32.13 -2.25
CA ARG A 7 -1.51 31.46 -2.32
C ARG A 7 -1.60 29.99 -1.88
N GLU A 8 -2.40 29.70 -0.86
CA GLU A 8 -2.60 28.32 -0.42
C GLU A 8 -3.38 27.50 -1.44
N ALA A 9 -4.41 28.06 -2.08
CA ALA A 9 -5.14 27.42 -3.15
C ALA A 9 -4.24 27.08 -4.36
N VAL A 10 -3.35 28.02 -4.75
CA VAL A 10 -2.37 27.80 -5.81
C VAL A 10 -1.42 26.67 -5.44
N ARG A 11 -0.84 26.67 -4.22
CA ARG A 11 0.07 25.59 -3.76
C ARG A 11 -0.62 24.22 -3.76
N ARG A 12 -1.89 24.15 -3.33
CA ARG A 12 -2.67 22.89 -3.36
C ARG A 12 -2.91 22.42 -4.79
N LYS A 13 -3.23 23.33 -5.69
CA LYS A 13 -3.39 23.00 -7.12
C LYS A 13 -2.07 22.49 -7.72
N GLU A 14 -0.96 23.17 -7.47
CA GLU A 14 0.37 22.74 -7.93
C GLU A 14 0.76 21.36 -7.36
N ALA A 15 0.46 21.10 -6.09
CA ALA A 15 0.72 19.80 -5.45
C ALA A 15 -0.12 18.69 -6.11
N MET A 16 -1.41 18.94 -6.37
CA MET A 16 -2.29 17.99 -7.06
C MET A 16 -1.84 17.70 -8.48
N VAL A 17 -1.46 18.74 -9.25
CA VAL A 17 -0.94 18.57 -10.63
C VAL A 17 0.36 17.76 -10.61
N LYS A 18 1.25 18.05 -9.66
CA LYS A 18 2.49 17.29 -9.48
C LYS A 18 2.23 15.81 -9.15
N GLU A 19 1.28 15.53 -8.26
CA GLU A 19 0.90 14.17 -7.89
C GLU A 19 0.34 13.39 -9.08
N LYS A 20 -0.55 13.99 -9.87
CA LYS A 20 -1.13 13.39 -11.07
C LYS A 20 -0.07 13.14 -12.15
N ARG A 21 0.85 14.09 -12.33
CA ARG A 21 1.98 13.92 -13.25
C ARG A 21 2.90 12.77 -12.81
N LEU A 22 3.19 12.65 -11.51
CA LEU A 22 3.95 11.52 -10.99
C LEU A 22 3.22 10.19 -11.20
N ALA A 23 1.90 10.17 -11.04
CA ALA A 23 1.09 8.98 -11.32
C ALA A 23 1.14 8.58 -12.80
N TRP A 24 1.11 9.56 -13.71
CA TRP A 24 1.30 9.32 -15.14
C TRP A 24 2.71 8.81 -15.47
N GLU A 25 3.75 9.43 -14.92
CA GLU A 25 5.14 9.05 -15.17
C GLU A 25 5.46 7.65 -14.62
N ALA A 26 4.85 7.29 -13.49
CA ALA A 26 5.01 5.97 -12.86
C ALA A 26 4.11 4.87 -13.49
N ALA A 27 3.15 5.27 -14.34
CA ALA A 27 2.24 4.32 -14.95
C ALA A 27 2.93 3.47 -16.03
N PRO A 28 2.55 2.19 -16.19
CA PRO A 28 3.03 1.32 -17.27
C PRO A 28 2.76 1.89 -18.66
N ASP A 29 3.63 1.57 -19.62
CA ASP A 29 3.50 2.03 -21.01
C ASP A 29 2.15 1.66 -21.63
N PHE A 30 1.66 0.46 -21.37
CA PHE A 30 0.35 0.02 -21.88
C PHE A 30 -0.81 0.84 -21.32
N LEU A 31 -0.70 1.34 -20.09
CA LEU A 31 -1.73 2.17 -19.47
C LEU A 31 -1.66 3.61 -19.99
N ARG A 32 -0.44 4.16 -20.17
CA ARG A 32 -0.24 5.46 -20.83
C ARG A 32 -0.75 5.45 -22.27
N ALA A 33 -0.59 4.33 -22.97
CA ALA A 33 -1.10 4.14 -24.32
C ALA A 33 -2.63 4.25 -24.44
N THR A 34 -3.39 4.13 -23.33
CA THR A 34 -4.85 4.28 -23.31
C THR A 34 -5.35 5.67 -23.71
N VAL A 35 -4.51 6.71 -23.60
CA VAL A 35 -4.81 8.08 -24.10
C VAL A 35 -5.07 8.06 -25.60
N THR A 36 -4.24 7.30 -26.34
CA THR A 36 -4.34 7.14 -27.79
C THR A 36 -5.05 5.82 -28.19
N ALA A 37 -5.99 5.36 -27.38
CA ALA A 37 -6.75 4.14 -27.65
C ALA A 37 -7.44 4.18 -29.01
N GLY A 38 -7.64 3.04 -29.62
CA GLY A 38 -8.30 2.89 -30.91
C GLY A 38 -9.72 3.46 -30.95
N ALA A 39 -10.21 3.82 -32.12
CA ALA A 39 -11.55 4.42 -32.28
C ALA A 39 -12.66 3.52 -31.72
N GLU A 40 -12.57 2.20 -31.89
CA GLU A 40 -13.52 1.23 -31.34
C GLU A 40 -13.55 1.26 -29.80
N ALA A 41 -12.41 1.29 -29.16
CA ALA A 41 -12.31 1.36 -27.71
C ALA A 41 -12.87 2.69 -27.16
N ARG A 42 -12.58 3.80 -27.83
CA ARG A 42 -13.13 5.13 -27.46
C ARG A 42 -14.64 5.18 -27.60
N ALA A 43 -15.18 4.65 -28.72
CA ALA A 43 -16.62 4.56 -28.93
C ALA A 43 -17.30 3.63 -27.90
N ALA A 44 -16.65 2.57 -27.48
CA ALA A 44 -17.16 1.68 -26.45
C ALA A 44 -17.27 2.35 -25.06
N ARG A 45 -16.38 3.31 -24.72
CA ARG A 45 -16.45 4.06 -23.44
C ARG A 45 -17.75 4.85 -23.30
N THR A 46 -18.28 5.37 -24.40
CA THR A 46 -19.46 6.24 -24.42
C THR A 46 -20.79 5.47 -24.50
N GLN A 47 -20.72 4.13 -24.60
CA GLN A 47 -21.93 3.31 -24.60
C GLN A 47 -22.58 3.29 -23.22
N GLU A 48 -23.86 3.62 -23.17
CA GLU A 48 -24.65 3.63 -21.92
C GLU A 48 -24.92 2.23 -21.41
N GLU A 49 -25.09 1.25 -22.32
CA GLU A 49 -25.40 -0.11 -21.97
C GLU A 49 -24.18 -0.90 -21.53
N PRO A 50 -24.14 -1.38 -20.25
CA PRO A 50 -22.97 -2.11 -19.73
C PRO A 50 -22.68 -3.40 -20.50
N ALA A 51 -23.72 -4.08 -21.02
CA ALA A 51 -23.55 -5.31 -21.80
C ALA A 51 -22.84 -5.04 -23.13
N ALA A 52 -23.20 -3.98 -23.83
CA ALA A 52 -22.57 -3.58 -25.08
C ALA A 52 -21.11 -3.16 -24.89
N ARG A 53 -20.80 -2.42 -23.81
CA ARG A 53 -19.43 -2.10 -23.41
C ARG A 53 -18.59 -3.36 -23.18
N LEU A 54 -19.15 -4.33 -22.45
CA LEU A 54 -18.48 -5.59 -22.16
C LEU A 54 -18.19 -6.39 -23.43
N GLU A 55 -19.14 -6.47 -24.35
CA GLU A 55 -18.96 -7.21 -25.60
C GLU A 55 -17.92 -6.53 -26.53
N ALA A 56 -17.88 -5.19 -26.58
CA ALA A 56 -16.85 -4.48 -27.32
C ALA A 56 -15.45 -4.77 -26.75
N SER A 57 -15.29 -4.72 -25.42
CA SER A 57 -14.03 -5.04 -24.76
C SER A 57 -13.63 -6.50 -24.95
N LYS A 58 -14.58 -7.45 -24.95
CA LYS A 58 -14.30 -8.86 -25.24
C LYS A 58 -13.82 -9.08 -26.67
N ARG A 59 -14.37 -8.37 -27.66
CA ARG A 59 -13.90 -8.43 -29.06
C ARG A 59 -12.45 -7.98 -29.17
N LEU A 60 -12.11 -6.81 -28.58
CA LEU A 60 -10.72 -6.31 -28.55
C LEU A 60 -9.78 -7.27 -27.84
N LYS A 61 -10.21 -7.91 -26.73
CA LYS A 61 -9.45 -8.94 -26.05
C LYS A 61 -9.22 -10.16 -26.93
N ALA A 62 -10.24 -10.60 -27.69
CA ALA A 62 -10.12 -11.73 -28.60
C ALA A 62 -9.11 -11.45 -29.71
N GLN A 63 -9.16 -10.27 -30.33
CA GLN A 63 -8.14 -9.82 -31.30
C GLN A 63 -6.72 -9.89 -30.71
N GLY A 64 -6.55 -9.37 -29.46
CA GLY A 64 -5.28 -9.46 -28.75
C GLY A 64 -4.82 -10.91 -28.53
N SER A 65 -5.75 -11.82 -28.26
CA SER A 65 -5.44 -13.23 -28.05
C SER A 65 -4.99 -13.93 -29.34
N ASP A 66 -5.57 -13.57 -30.49
CA ASP A 66 -5.16 -14.09 -31.79
C ASP A 66 -3.75 -13.62 -32.16
N ILE A 67 -3.47 -12.31 -31.95
CA ILE A 67 -2.14 -11.74 -32.16
C ILE A 67 -1.11 -12.37 -31.21
N PHE A 68 -1.49 -12.61 -29.95
CA PHE A 68 -0.61 -13.26 -28.98
C PHE A 68 -0.24 -14.68 -29.42
N ARG A 69 -1.21 -15.47 -29.92
CA ARG A 69 -0.98 -16.82 -30.44
C ARG A 69 -0.07 -16.80 -31.67
N ALA A 70 -0.13 -15.77 -32.48
CA ALA A 70 0.77 -15.54 -33.61
C ALA A 70 2.19 -15.08 -33.19
N GLY A 71 2.47 -14.90 -31.87
CA GLY A 71 3.78 -14.47 -31.37
C GLY A 71 4.00 -12.95 -31.35
N GLY A 72 3.02 -12.16 -31.75
CA GLY A 72 3.09 -10.71 -31.79
C GLY A 72 2.86 -10.05 -30.43
N TYR A 73 3.71 -10.30 -29.41
CA TYR A 73 3.46 -9.92 -28.00
C TYR A 73 3.29 -8.41 -27.80
N LYS A 74 4.07 -7.57 -28.49
CA LYS A 74 3.92 -6.09 -28.40
C LYS A 74 2.60 -5.62 -29.02
N ALA A 75 2.19 -6.18 -30.14
CA ALA A 75 0.92 -5.86 -30.77
C ALA A 75 -0.28 -6.37 -29.93
N ALA A 76 -0.15 -7.59 -29.38
CA ALA A 76 -1.15 -8.12 -28.44
C ALA A 76 -1.29 -7.24 -27.18
N LEU A 77 -0.18 -6.75 -26.62
CA LEU A 77 -0.19 -5.80 -25.51
C LEU A 77 -1.02 -4.56 -25.84
N ARG A 78 -0.86 -4.02 -27.05
CA ARG A 78 -1.64 -2.86 -27.51
C ARG A 78 -3.14 -3.18 -27.60
N SER A 79 -3.53 -4.31 -28.19
CA SER A 79 -4.93 -4.72 -28.29
C SER A 79 -5.56 -4.96 -26.90
N TYR A 80 -4.82 -5.55 -25.96
CA TYR A 80 -5.29 -5.70 -24.58
C TYR A 80 -5.36 -4.37 -23.84
N SER A 81 -4.45 -3.42 -24.12
CA SER A 81 -4.53 -2.05 -23.62
C SER A 81 -5.78 -1.34 -24.15
N ASP A 82 -6.09 -1.48 -25.44
CA ASP A 82 -7.31 -0.93 -26.04
C ASP A 82 -8.57 -1.57 -25.39
N ALA A 83 -8.58 -2.89 -25.16
CA ALA A 83 -9.68 -3.55 -24.45
C ALA A 83 -9.83 -3.06 -23.00
N LEU A 84 -8.72 -2.84 -22.28
CA LEU A 84 -8.70 -2.31 -20.92
C LEU A 84 -9.21 -0.87 -20.90
N SER A 85 -8.85 -0.08 -21.90
CA SER A 85 -9.18 1.33 -22.00
C SER A 85 -10.69 1.63 -22.06
N VAL A 86 -11.52 0.62 -22.30
CA VAL A 86 -12.97 0.72 -22.21
C VAL A 86 -13.42 1.01 -20.77
N TYR A 87 -12.65 0.56 -19.77
CA TYR A 87 -12.96 0.67 -18.34
C TYR A 87 -11.96 1.50 -17.56
N VAL A 88 -10.66 1.44 -17.94
CA VAL A 88 -9.57 2.13 -17.23
C VAL A 88 -8.71 2.86 -18.27
N TRP A 89 -8.67 4.19 -18.19
CA TRP A 89 -7.90 5.00 -19.14
C TRP A 89 -7.41 6.30 -18.51
N PHE A 90 -6.35 6.86 -19.06
CA PHE A 90 -6.00 8.25 -18.80
C PHE A 90 -6.83 9.17 -19.68
N GLN A 91 -7.51 10.13 -19.08
CA GLN A 91 -8.33 11.10 -19.79
C GLN A 91 -7.48 12.31 -20.18
N GLN A 92 -7.49 12.66 -21.46
CA GLN A 92 -6.91 13.90 -21.90
C GLN A 92 -7.86 15.05 -21.57
N PRO A 93 -7.43 16.08 -20.83
CA PRO A 93 -8.26 17.20 -20.49
C PRO A 93 -8.59 18.05 -21.72
N GLU A 94 -9.82 18.57 -21.79
CA GLU A 94 -10.30 19.41 -22.89
C GLU A 94 -9.66 20.80 -22.89
N ASP A 95 -9.20 21.26 -21.73
CA ASP A 95 -8.54 22.56 -21.52
C ASP A 95 -7.06 22.59 -21.89
N GLY A 96 -6.53 21.49 -22.41
CA GLY A 96 -5.12 21.37 -22.79
C GLY A 96 -4.14 21.41 -21.60
N SER A 97 -4.64 21.24 -20.37
CA SER A 97 -3.81 21.14 -19.18
C SER A 97 -2.98 19.84 -19.18
N ASP A 98 -1.82 19.85 -18.52
CA ASP A 98 -0.98 18.65 -18.32
C ASP A 98 -1.57 17.66 -17.29
N ASP A 99 -2.83 17.86 -16.91
CA ASP A 99 -3.51 17.04 -15.89
C ASP A 99 -4.17 15.84 -16.55
N LEU A 100 -3.53 14.67 -16.49
CA LEU A 100 -4.01 13.41 -17.05
C LEU A 100 -4.58 12.51 -15.94
N PRO A 101 -5.84 12.68 -15.53
CA PRO A 101 -6.43 11.84 -14.50
C PRO A 101 -6.63 10.41 -15.03
N LEU A 102 -6.31 9.44 -14.17
CA LEU A 102 -6.65 8.05 -14.41
C LEU A 102 -8.14 7.82 -14.04
N VAL A 103 -8.95 7.51 -15.04
CA VAL A 103 -10.36 7.18 -14.86
C VAL A 103 -10.51 5.66 -14.75
N ASN A 104 -11.24 5.22 -13.73
CA ASN A 104 -11.65 3.83 -13.57
C ASN A 104 -13.17 3.79 -13.40
N SER A 105 -13.89 3.42 -14.45
CA SER A 105 -15.34 3.38 -14.45
C SER A 105 -15.94 2.28 -13.56
N LEU A 106 -15.15 1.25 -13.22
CA LEU A 106 -15.60 0.15 -12.37
C LEU A 106 -15.55 0.47 -10.86
N GLN A 107 -14.93 1.58 -10.47
CA GLN A 107 -14.75 1.90 -9.05
C GLN A 107 -16.07 2.11 -8.31
N SER A 108 -17.09 2.59 -9.01
CA SER A 108 -18.44 2.84 -8.48
C SER A 108 -19.45 1.73 -8.82
N GLU A 109 -19.06 0.73 -9.61
CA GLU A 109 -19.93 -0.38 -10.01
C GLU A 109 -19.79 -1.56 -9.02
N PRO A 110 -20.87 -2.28 -8.71
CA PRO A 110 -20.79 -3.49 -7.89
C PRO A 110 -20.01 -4.58 -8.63
N PRO A 111 -19.33 -5.50 -7.88
CA PRO A 111 -18.62 -6.62 -8.47
C PRO A 111 -19.52 -7.42 -9.43
N GLY A 112 -19.05 -7.61 -10.66
CA GLY A 112 -19.83 -8.24 -11.71
C GLY A 112 -18.98 -8.78 -12.87
N PRO A 113 -19.61 -9.14 -13.99
CA PRO A 113 -18.93 -9.71 -15.17
C PRO A 113 -17.84 -8.79 -15.74
N ALA A 114 -18.00 -7.48 -15.67
CA ALA A 114 -17.01 -6.50 -16.11
C ALA A 114 -15.74 -6.57 -15.27
N HIS A 115 -15.87 -6.70 -13.94
CA HIS A 115 -14.73 -6.86 -13.03
C HIS A 115 -13.93 -8.12 -13.32
N GLN A 116 -14.62 -9.26 -13.55
CA GLN A 116 -13.95 -10.52 -13.93
C GLN A 116 -13.24 -10.39 -15.28
N HIS A 117 -13.87 -9.68 -16.21
CA HIS A 117 -13.29 -9.44 -17.54
C HIS A 117 -12.03 -8.58 -17.43
N VAL A 118 -12.06 -7.48 -16.68
CA VAL A 118 -10.92 -6.59 -16.45
C VAL A 118 -9.79 -7.32 -15.71
N CYS A 119 -10.11 -8.13 -14.69
CA CYS A 119 -9.13 -9.01 -14.05
C CYS A 119 -8.43 -9.90 -15.09
N SER A 120 -9.20 -10.52 -15.99
CA SER A 120 -8.64 -11.37 -17.05
C SER A 120 -7.81 -10.58 -18.09
N LEU A 121 -8.11 -9.31 -18.34
CA LEU A 121 -7.28 -8.42 -19.16
C LEU A 121 -5.94 -8.14 -18.51
N TYR A 122 -5.93 -7.83 -17.21
CA TYR A 122 -4.69 -7.60 -16.47
C TYR A 122 -3.80 -8.85 -16.45
N LEU A 123 -4.38 -10.05 -16.36
CA LEU A 123 -3.63 -11.29 -16.47
C LEU A 123 -2.98 -11.46 -17.86
N ASN A 124 -3.69 -11.11 -18.92
CA ASN A 124 -3.15 -11.19 -20.29
C ASN A 124 -2.07 -10.11 -20.52
N LEU A 125 -2.25 -8.90 -19.98
CA LEU A 125 -1.25 -7.84 -20.00
C LEU A 125 0.02 -8.30 -19.26
N ALA A 126 -0.13 -8.86 -18.04
CA ALA A 126 0.99 -9.40 -17.28
C ALA A 126 1.77 -10.45 -18.06
N LEU A 127 1.07 -11.37 -18.73
CA LEU A 127 1.70 -12.39 -19.55
C LEU A 127 2.42 -11.80 -20.76
N CYS A 128 1.84 -10.79 -21.45
CA CYS A 128 2.52 -10.09 -22.54
C CYS A 128 3.78 -9.38 -22.05
N CYS A 129 3.68 -8.66 -20.92
CA CYS A 129 4.81 -7.96 -20.32
C CYS A 129 5.94 -8.92 -19.93
N LEU A 130 5.63 -10.10 -19.40
CA LEU A 130 6.62 -11.14 -19.15
C LEU A 130 7.31 -11.63 -20.44
N LYS A 131 6.57 -11.74 -21.55
CA LYS A 131 7.12 -12.19 -22.85
C LYS A 131 8.01 -11.14 -23.52
N ILE A 132 7.80 -9.86 -23.25
CA ILE A 132 8.62 -8.75 -23.75
C ILE A 132 9.66 -8.27 -22.73
N GLU A 133 9.80 -8.97 -21.59
CA GLU A 133 10.75 -8.68 -20.50
C GLU A 133 10.51 -7.34 -19.78
N ALA A 134 9.31 -6.79 -19.89
CA ALA A 134 8.88 -5.60 -19.14
C ALA A 134 8.40 -5.99 -17.74
N TYR A 135 9.34 -6.33 -16.85
CA TYR A 135 9.03 -6.96 -15.56
C TYR A 135 8.30 -6.04 -14.59
N ASP A 136 8.55 -4.72 -14.62
CA ASP A 136 7.85 -3.75 -13.79
C ASP A 136 6.37 -3.65 -14.19
N ASP A 137 6.11 -3.58 -15.49
CA ASP A 137 4.76 -3.55 -16.04
C ASP A 137 4.01 -4.87 -15.78
N ALA A 138 4.72 -6.01 -15.83
CA ALA A 138 4.16 -7.32 -15.47
C ALA A 138 3.78 -7.36 -13.99
N THR A 139 4.65 -6.88 -13.10
CA THR A 139 4.38 -6.80 -11.65
C THR A 139 3.19 -5.89 -11.37
N TYR A 140 3.10 -4.74 -12.04
CA TYR A 140 1.97 -3.83 -11.94
C TYR A 140 0.66 -4.52 -12.37
N SER A 141 0.64 -5.11 -13.57
CA SER A 141 -0.55 -5.76 -14.13
C SER A 141 -1.04 -6.89 -13.24
N ALA A 142 -0.13 -7.75 -12.76
CA ALA A 142 -0.47 -8.84 -11.87
C ALA A 142 -1.00 -8.33 -10.51
N SER A 143 -0.44 -7.25 -9.97
CA SER A 143 -0.91 -6.62 -8.73
C SER A 143 -2.31 -6.04 -8.90
N ARG A 144 -2.60 -5.40 -10.05
CA ARG A 144 -3.96 -4.93 -10.37
C ARG A 144 -4.95 -6.09 -10.52
N ALA A 145 -4.56 -7.22 -11.08
CA ALA A 145 -5.42 -8.41 -11.13
C ALA A 145 -5.75 -8.95 -9.72
N LEU A 146 -4.79 -8.90 -8.79
CA LEU A 146 -4.98 -9.33 -7.38
C LEU A 146 -5.89 -8.39 -6.58
N GLU A 147 -6.06 -7.15 -6.97
CA GLU A 147 -7.05 -6.26 -6.37
C GLU A 147 -8.49 -6.70 -6.67
N PHE A 148 -8.72 -7.34 -7.84
CA PHE A 148 -10.02 -7.91 -8.18
C PHE A 148 -10.22 -9.32 -7.58
N ASP A 149 -9.16 -10.11 -7.48
CA ASP A 149 -9.17 -11.47 -6.96
C ASP A 149 -7.85 -11.77 -6.24
N ALA A 150 -7.82 -11.53 -4.93
CA ALA A 150 -6.63 -11.66 -4.09
C ALA A 150 -6.07 -13.10 -4.05
N GLY A 151 -6.91 -14.10 -4.27
CA GLY A 151 -6.53 -15.52 -4.30
C GLY A 151 -6.16 -16.05 -5.68
N ASN A 152 -6.05 -15.22 -6.70
CA ASN A 152 -5.79 -15.65 -8.06
C ASN A 152 -4.39 -16.24 -8.23
N ALA A 153 -4.29 -17.57 -8.26
CA ALA A 153 -3.03 -18.29 -8.38
C ALA A 153 -2.22 -17.89 -9.63
N LYS A 154 -2.90 -17.55 -10.74
CA LYS A 154 -2.26 -17.15 -11.99
C LYS A 154 -1.65 -15.76 -11.88
N ALA A 155 -2.33 -14.82 -11.20
CA ALA A 155 -1.80 -13.48 -10.95
C ALA A 155 -0.59 -13.53 -10.00
N LEU A 156 -0.68 -14.30 -8.91
CA LEU A 156 0.44 -14.55 -8.00
C LEU A 156 1.64 -15.15 -8.74
N TYR A 157 1.39 -16.15 -9.59
CA TYR A 157 2.44 -16.78 -10.39
C TYR A 157 3.12 -15.78 -11.34
N PHE A 158 2.35 -14.95 -12.07
CA PHE A 158 2.93 -13.95 -12.98
C PHE A 158 3.72 -12.87 -12.24
N ARG A 159 3.21 -12.40 -11.09
CA ARG A 159 3.93 -11.42 -10.25
C ARG A 159 5.24 -12.00 -9.72
N ALA A 160 5.20 -13.24 -9.28
CA ALA A 160 6.38 -13.96 -8.83
C ALA A 160 7.43 -14.13 -9.94
N MET A 161 7.01 -14.52 -11.14
CA MET A 161 7.91 -14.68 -12.28
C MET A 161 8.56 -13.36 -12.69
N ALA A 162 7.80 -12.26 -12.66
CA ALA A 162 8.32 -10.92 -12.92
C ALA A 162 9.33 -10.49 -11.85
N ASN A 163 9.03 -10.74 -10.59
CA ASN A 163 9.93 -10.42 -9.48
C ASN A 163 11.19 -11.30 -9.49
N ALA A 164 11.07 -12.58 -9.81
CA ALA A 164 12.23 -13.48 -9.91
C ALA A 164 13.20 -13.06 -11.02
N ALA A 165 12.68 -12.58 -12.14
CA ALA A 165 13.50 -12.13 -13.27
C ALA A 165 14.32 -10.86 -12.99
N LYS A 166 14.01 -10.12 -11.92
CA LYS A 166 14.81 -8.96 -11.47
C LYS A 166 16.06 -9.34 -10.67
N GLU A 167 16.18 -10.58 -10.23
CA GLU A 167 17.34 -11.22 -9.60
C GLU A 167 17.91 -10.51 -8.35
N THR A 168 17.16 -9.63 -7.68
CA THR A 168 17.58 -9.03 -6.42
C THR A 168 17.14 -9.90 -5.24
N SER A 169 17.88 -9.88 -4.13
CA SER A 169 17.52 -10.63 -2.90
C SER A 169 16.09 -10.29 -2.46
N TYR A 170 15.74 -9.00 -2.46
CA TYR A 170 14.40 -8.53 -2.09
C TYR A 170 13.31 -9.03 -3.04
N THR A 171 13.52 -8.96 -4.37
CA THR A 171 12.51 -9.40 -5.34
C THR A 171 12.35 -10.92 -5.37
N LEU A 172 13.43 -11.67 -5.10
CA LEU A 172 13.36 -13.13 -4.91
C LEU A 172 12.55 -13.51 -3.67
N ASP A 173 12.66 -12.74 -2.58
CA ASP A 173 11.81 -12.93 -1.38
C ASP A 173 10.33 -12.74 -1.70
N LEU A 174 9.99 -11.68 -2.43
CA LEU A 174 8.62 -11.45 -2.88
C LEU A 174 8.13 -12.58 -3.79
N ALA A 175 8.96 -13.03 -4.73
CA ALA A 175 8.62 -14.12 -5.64
C ALA A 175 8.34 -15.44 -4.89
N VAL A 176 9.15 -15.77 -3.89
CA VAL A 176 8.93 -16.97 -3.07
C VAL A 176 7.61 -16.89 -2.31
N ARG A 177 7.29 -15.73 -1.70
CA ARG A 177 6.01 -15.52 -0.99
C ARG A 177 4.81 -15.68 -1.91
N ASP A 178 4.84 -15.02 -3.06
CA ASP A 178 3.75 -15.11 -4.04
C ASP A 178 3.55 -16.55 -4.54
N LEU A 179 4.63 -17.30 -4.78
CA LEU A 179 4.55 -18.70 -5.19
C LEU A 179 4.06 -19.62 -4.08
N GLU A 180 4.37 -19.35 -2.82
CA GLU A 180 3.82 -20.06 -1.67
C GLU A 180 2.32 -19.85 -1.55
N GLU A 181 1.85 -18.62 -1.74
CA GLU A 181 0.42 -18.30 -1.77
C GLU A 181 -0.28 -18.94 -2.99
N ALA A 182 0.34 -18.87 -4.17
CA ALA A 182 -0.18 -19.53 -5.36
C ALA A 182 -0.30 -21.05 -5.17
N ALA A 183 0.68 -21.67 -4.51
CA ALA A 183 0.65 -23.11 -4.22
C ALA A 183 -0.45 -23.48 -3.21
N LYS A 184 -0.80 -22.58 -2.28
CA LYS A 184 -1.96 -22.78 -1.39
C LYS A 184 -3.28 -22.64 -2.14
N ALA A 185 -3.38 -21.65 -3.06
CA ALA A 185 -4.59 -21.43 -3.85
C ALA A 185 -4.82 -22.55 -4.88
N LYS A 186 -3.75 -23.14 -5.42
CA LYS A 186 -3.82 -24.23 -6.41
C LYS A 186 -2.82 -25.34 -6.07
N PRO A 187 -3.15 -26.22 -5.12
CA PRO A 187 -2.27 -27.31 -4.73
C PRO A 187 -2.04 -28.30 -5.88
N GLY A 188 -0.77 -28.72 -6.06
CA GLY A 188 -0.40 -29.72 -7.05
C GLY A 188 -0.15 -29.20 -8.47
N ASP A 189 -0.23 -27.89 -8.70
CA ASP A 189 0.15 -27.29 -9.98
C ASP A 189 1.68 -27.42 -10.18
N ARG A 190 2.06 -28.15 -11.28
CA ARG A 190 3.48 -28.48 -11.54
C ARG A 190 4.30 -27.22 -11.86
N ASP A 191 3.71 -26.26 -12.57
CA ASP A 191 4.41 -25.03 -12.97
C ASP A 191 4.70 -24.16 -11.75
N ILE A 192 3.73 -24.00 -10.84
CA ILE A 192 3.89 -23.27 -9.60
C ILE A 192 4.94 -23.94 -8.71
N MET A 193 4.85 -25.25 -8.52
CA MET A 193 5.80 -26.00 -7.68
C MET A 193 7.21 -25.98 -8.26
N GLY A 194 7.33 -26.10 -9.59
CA GLY A 194 8.60 -26.00 -10.30
C GLY A 194 9.24 -24.62 -10.14
N ALA A 195 8.45 -23.56 -10.35
CA ALA A 195 8.89 -22.18 -10.15
C ALA A 195 9.30 -21.90 -8.71
N LEU A 196 8.54 -22.38 -7.72
CA LEU A 196 8.86 -22.23 -6.31
C LEU A 196 10.21 -22.88 -5.94
N LYS A 197 10.43 -24.11 -6.43
CA LYS A 197 11.71 -24.81 -6.23
C LYS A 197 12.87 -24.04 -6.84
N LYS A 198 12.70 -23.51 -8.06
CA LYS A 198 13.70 -22.72 -8.77
C LYS A 198 14.00 -21.41 -8.02
N CYS A 199 12.99 -20.61 -7.68
CA CYS A 199 13.16 -19.34 -6.98
C CYS A 199 13.82 -19.52 -5.60
N ARG A 200 13.48 -20.58 -4.85
CA ARG A 200 14.14 -20.90 -3.59
C ARG A 200 15.63 -21.24 -3.76
N ALA A 201 15.99 -21.91 -4.84
CA ALA A 201 17.39 -22.21 -5.15
C ALA A 201 18.16 -20.94 -5.55
N GLU A 202 17.58 -20.09 -6.40
CA GLU A 202 18.15 -18.81 -6.82
C GLU A 202 18.33 -17.87 -5.62
N LYS A 203 17.32 -17.77 -4.74
CA LYS A 203 17.40 -17.01 -3.50
C LYS A 203 18.59 -17.45 -2.65
N ARG A 204 18.74 -18.75 -2.39
CA ARG A 204 19.88 -19.27 -1.59
C ARG A 204 21.22 -18.92 -2.22
N LEU A 205 21.31 -18.94 -3.56
CA LEU A 205 22.52 -18.55 -4.26
C LEU A 205 22.79 -17.05 -4.13
N GLN A 206 21.75 -16.22 -4.23
CA GLN A 206 21.86 -14.77 -4.10
C GLN A 206 22.22 -14.39 -2.66
N ASP A 207 21.55 -14.97 -1.65
CA ASP A 207 21.87 -14.75 -0.24
C ASP A 207 23.33 -15.13 0.08
N LYS A 208 23.88 -16.17 -0.59
CA LYS A 208 25.30 -16.54 -0.45
C LYS A 208 26.20 -15.47 -1.07
N LYS A 209 25.90 -15.00 -2.28
CA LYS A 209 26.67 -13.92 -2.94
C LYS A 209 26.63 -12.63 -2.11
N ASP A 210 25.47 -12.26 -1.60
CA ASP A 210 25.29 -11.07 -0.78
C ASP A 210 26.10 -11.20 0.53
N ARG A 211 26.08 -12.36 1.16
CA ARG A 211 26.89 -12.63 2.36
C ARG A 211 28.38 -12.57 2.07
N GLU A 212 28.83 -13.07 0.92
CA GLU A 212 30.24 -12.99 0.51
C GLU A 212 30.65 -11.55 0.18
N ALA A 213 29.78 -10.79 -0.50
CA ALA A 213 30.03 -9.40 -0.87
C ALA A 213 30.04 -8.47 0.36
N TYR A 214 29.00 -8.56 1.18
CA TYR A 214 28.80 -7.65 2.33
C TYR A 214 29.46 -8.16 3.61
N GLY A 215 29.61 -9.47 3.81
CA GLY A 215 30.25 -10.05 4.99
C GLY A 215 31.71 -9.60 5.16
N ASN A 216 32.39 -9.28 4.06
CA ASN A 216 33.78 -8.76 4.11
C ASN A 216 33.82 -7.24 4.42
N ILE A 217 32.75 -6.50 4.18
CA ILE A 217 32.69 -5.07 4.53
C ILE A 217 32.68 -4.92 6.06
N PHE A 218 31.94 -5.76 6.75
CA PHE A 218 31.92 -5.77 8.22
C PHE A 218 33.21 -6.37 8.85
N LYS A 219 33.83 -7.34 8.19
CA LYS A 219 35.13 -7.90 8.64
C LYS A 219 36.31 -6.97 8.42
N ARG A 220 36.28 -6.10 7.38
CA ARG A 220 37.35 -5.11 7.14
C ARG A 220 37.36 -3.96 8.13
N GLN A 221 36.30 -3.77 8.92
CA GLN A 221 36.25 -2.76 9.99
C GLN A 221 36.94 -3.21 11.29
N ASP A 222 37.43 -4.45 11.38
CA ASP A 222 38.23 -4.92 12.55
C ASP A 222 39.56 -4.19 12.73
N GLY A 223 40.00 -3.38 11.75
CA GLY A 223 41.16 -2.48 11.88
C GLY A 223 40.82 -1.13 12.53
N ILE A 224 39.55 -0.75 12.62
CA ILE A 224 39.06 0.44 13.32
C ILE A 224 38.39 -0.05 14.60
N ARG A 225 39.14 -0.02 15.72
CA ARG A 225 38.59 -0.31 17.05
C ARG A 225 37.37 0.57 17.32
N GLY A 226 36.18 0.02 17.15
CA GLY A 226 34.90 0.69 17.37
C GLY A 226 33.93 0.45 16.24
N GLY A 227 33.66 -0.80 15.89
CA GLY A 227 32.55 -1.15 14.96
C GLY A 227 31.21 -0.61 15.45
N LEU A 228 30.38 -0.15 14.53
CA LEU A 228 29.06 0.45 14.79
C LEU A 228 28.09 -0.50 15.52
N TYR A 229 28.42 -1.79 15.54
CA TYR A 229 27.74 -2.85 16.29
C TYR A 229 28.80 -3.78 16.88
N PRO A 230 28.84 -3.97 18.20
CA PRO A 230 29.65 -5.03 18.79
C PRO A 230 29.19 -6.38 18.23
N GLU A 231 30.16 -7.26 17.90
CA GLU A 231 29.89 -8.64 17.48
C GLU A 231 28.88 -9.27 18.45
N VAL A 232 27.67 -9.53 17.96
CA VAL A 232 26.82 -10.52 18.61
C VAL A 232 27.42 -11.88 18.20
N ALA A 233 28.23 -12.43 19.06
CA ALA A 233 28.72 -13.79 18.92
C ALA A 233 27.51 -14.71 18.73
N GLU A 234 27.47 -15.45 17.61
CA GLU A 234 26.53 -16.56 17.41
C GLU A 234 26.85 -17.64 18.48
N GLY A 235 26.20 -17.51 19.61
CA GLY A 235 26.37 -18.42 20.72
C GLY A 235 25.28 -18.15 21.76
N THR A 236 24.24 -18.94 21.66
CA THR A 236 23.31 -19.27 22.72
C THR A 236 22.64 -18.11 23.47
N GLY A 237 21.33 -18.05 23.29
CA GLY A 237 20.42 -17.15 23.97
C GLY A 237 20.69 -16.97 25.45
N LYS A 238 20.46 -15.74 25.92
CA LYS A 238 20.59 -15.21 27.27
C LYS A 238 22.06 -14.88 27.66
N GLU A 239 22.60 -13.80 27.12
CA GLU A 239 23.59 -13.07 27.89
C GLU A 239 22.90 -12.50 29.14
N ARG A 240 23.06 -13.22 30.24
CA ARG A 240 23.02 -12.63 31.57
C ARG A 240 24.09 -11.55 31.57
N HIS A 241 23.73 -10.31 31.96
CA HIS A 241 24.70 -9.25 32.22
C HIS A 241 25.83 -9.84 33.06
N ARG A 242 26.97 -10.10 32.42
CA ARG A 242 28.16 -10.49 33.13
C ARG A 242 28.62 -9.27 33.89
N GLU A 243 28.70 -9.38 35.19
CA GLU A 243 29.30 -8.33 35.99
C GLU A 243 30.75 -8.13 35.50
N PRO A 244 31.19 -6.90 35.27
CA PRO A 244 32.54 -6.64 34.79
C PRO A 244 33.55 -7.23 35.76
N SER A 245 34.61 -7.85 35.24
CA SER A 245 35.66 -8.37 36.06
C SER A 245 36.33 -7.25 36.89
N PRO A 246 36.97 -7.54 38.03
CA PRO A 246 37.63 -6.53 38.85
C PRO A 246 38.63 -5.67 38.06
N GLU A 247 39.30 -6.23 37.05
CA GLU A 247 40.23 -5.52 36.16
C GLU A 247 39.51 -4.58 35.19
N GLU A 248 38.36 -4.99 34.65
CA GLU A 248 37.53 -4.17 33.79
C GLU A 248 36.90 -3.02 34.59
N LEU A 249 36.53 -3.28 35.82
CA LEU A 249 35.98 -2.27 36.75
C LEU A 249 37.04 -1.21 37.07
N MET A 250 38.31 -1.61 37.32
CA MET A 250 39.46 -0.71 37.56
C MET A 250 39.77 0.14 36.33
N LYS A 251 39.69 -0.43 35.12
CA LYS A 251 39.81 0.33 33.85
C LYS A 251 38.70 1.34 33.64
N LEU A 252 37.48 0.98 33.98
CA LEU A 252 36.31 1.86 33.90
C LEU A 252 36.42 3.01 34.91
N ILE A 253 36.86 2.73 36.15
CA ILE A 253 37.09 3.74 37.19
C ILE A 253 38.16 4.73 36.75
N LYS A 254 39.32 4.22 36.24
CA LYS A 254 40.41 5.08 35.77
C LYS A 254 39.99 5.98 34.59
N LYS A 255 39.18 5.44 33.68
CA LYS A 255 38.63 6.18 32.52
C LYS A 255 37.58 7.21 32.92
N SER A 256 36.83 6.97 34.00
CA SER A 256 35.84 7.93 34.51
C SER A 256 36.53 9.08 35.27
N GLU A 257 37.63 8.81 35.98
CA GLU A 257 38.46 9.84 36.62
C GLU A 257 39.09 10.77 35.55
N GLU A 258 39.55 10.21 34.42
CA GLU A 258 40.08 11.00 33.28
C GLU A 258 39.02 11.95 32.66
N VAL A 259 37.72 11.60 32.75
CA VAL A 259 36.59 12.39 32.23
C VAL A 259 36.00 13.28 33.31
N GLY A 260 36.53 13.26 34.55
CA GLY A 260 36.02 14.07 35.65
C GLY A 260 34.74 13.55 36.31
N LEU A 261 34.41 12.26 36.10
CA LEU A 261 33.29 11.58 36.72
C LEU A 261 33.71 10.76 37.90
N ASP A 262 33.36 11.17 39.13
CA ASP A 262 33.67 10.39 40.33
C ASP A 262 32.63 9.26 40.51
N LEU A 263 33.03 8.03 40.17
CA LEU A 263 32.19 6.83 40.35
C LEU A 263 31.97 6.43 41.81
N LYS A 264 32.60 7.13 42.78
CA LYS A 264 32.34 6.93 44.21
C LYS A 264 31.18 7.79 44.70
N ASP A 265 30.77 8.77 43.91
CA ASP A 265 29.64 9.63 44.23
C ASP A 265 28.31 8.87 44.01
N PRO A 266 27.49 8.68 45.04
CA PRO A 266 26.16 8.04 44.90
C PRO A 266 25.26 8.70 43.85
N ALA A 267 25.38 10.03 43.64
CA ALA A 267 24.61 10.77 42.67
C ALA A 267 24.90 10.34 41.21
N VAL A 268 26.16 9.90 40.94
CA VAL A 268 26.55 9.40 39.62
C VAL A 268 25.89 8.04 39.35
N TRP A 269 25.84 7.17 40.35
CA TRP A 269 25.15 5.87 40.25
C TRP A 269 23.63 6.05 40.06
N ASP A 270 23.01 6.96 40.77
CA ASP A 270 21.59 7.30 40.58
C ASP A 270 21.32 7.83 39.15
N GLY A 271 22.26 8.54 38.57
CA GLY A 271 22.21 9.00 37.18
C GLY A 271 22.29 7.83 36.19
N ILE A 272 23.23 6.91 36.42
CA ILE A 272 23.44 5.70 35.58
C ILE A 272 22.22 4.77 35.67
N GLU A 273 21.65 4.58 36.89
CA GLU A 273 20.43 3.76 37.03
C GLU A 273 19.21 4.40 36.38
N ARG A 274 19.04 5.74 36.48
CA ARG A 274 17.99 6.46 35.77
C ARG A 274 18.12 6.29 34.27
N TYR A 275 19.34 6.37 33.72
CA TYR A 275 19.61 6.14 32.30
C TYR A 275 19.28 4.70 31.88
N ARG A 276 19.69 3.68 32.68
CA ARG A 276 19.36 2.28 32.45
C ARG A 276 17.87 2.00 32.51
N ARG A 277 17.14 2.61 33.43
CA ARG A 277 15.66 2.52 33.48
C ARG A 277 15.01 3.12 32.24
N GLN A 278 15.53 4.24 31.74
CA GLN A 278 15.04 4.86 30.51
C GLN A 278 15.32 3.99 29.27
N GLU A 279 16.44 3.27 29.22
CA GLU A 279 16.75 2.37 28.12
C GLU A 279 15.86 1.13 28.06
N ARG A 280 15.30 0.69 29.17
CA ARG A 280 14.33 -0.42 29.23
C ARG A 280 12.93 -0.04 28.74
N LEU A 281 12.65 1.24 28.56
CA LEU A 281 11.36 1.70 28.08
C LEU A 281 11.20 1.50 26.56
N PRO A 282 9.96 1.25 26.07
CA PRO A 282 9.68 1.19 24.64
C PRO A 282 10.16 2.44 23.89
N ARG A 283 10.61 2.26 22.64
CA ARG A 283 11.18 3.34 21.80
C ARG A 283 10.37 4.65 21.81
N PRO A 284 9.02 4.66 21.69
CA PRO A 284 8.26 5.91 21.70
C PRO A 284 8.35 6.65 23.04
N ILE A 285 8.30 5.93 24.16
CA ILE A 285 8.40 6.53 25.51
C ILE A 285 9.79 7.09 25.75
N ARG A 286 10.83 6.41 25.28
CA ARG A 286 12.23 6.85 25.35
C ARG A 286 12.45 8.14 24.57
N TYR A 287 11.84 8.29 23.39
CA TYR A 287 11.90 9.50 22.58
C TYR A 287 11.29 10.70 23.30
N VAL A 288 10.11 10.50 23.90
CA VAL A 288 9.41 11.55 24.67
C VAL A 288 10.24 12.04 25.87
N MET A 289 10.91 11.12 26.58
CA MET A 289 11.71 11.48 27.75
C MET A 289 13.03 12.20 27.40
N ARG A 290 13.57 11.99 26.19
CA ARG A 290 14.79 12.67 25.72
C ARG A 290 14.53 14.09 25.16
N HIS A 291 13.30 14.39 24.77
CA HIS A 291 12.94 15.68 24.16
C HIS A 291 11.88 16.39 25.02
N PRO A 292 12.22 17.53 25.70
CA PRO A 292 11.29 18.21 26.58
C PRO A 292 10.02 18.71 25.86
N TYR A 293 10.12 19.01 24.58
CA TYR A 293 8.96 19.36 23.76
C TYR A 293 8.18 18.15 23.24
N GLY A 294 8.77 16.96 23.21
CA GLY A 294 8.10 15.72 22.80
C GLY A 294 6.99 15.30 23.76
N ALA A 295 7.20 15.51 25.06
CA ALA A 295 6.19 15.23 26.09
C ALA A 295 4.94 16.11 25.92
N LEU A 296 5.13 17.38 25.60
CA LEU A 296 4.03 18.32 25.30
C LEU A 296 3.28 17.94 24.03
N ALA A 297 3.98 17.55 22.96
CA ALA A 297 3.35 17.10 21.71
C ALA A 297 2.51 15.84 21.91
N TYR A 298 3.00 14.86 22.68
CA TYR A 298 2.22 13.64 22.99
C TYR A 298 1.05 13.91 23.94
N ALA A 299 1.19 14.83 24.89
CA ALA A 299 0.07 15.27 25.75
C ALA A 299 -1.02 15.96 24.92
N PHE A 300 -0.65 16.82 23.96
CA PHE A 300 -1.59 17.43 23.02
C PHE A 300 -2.25 16.41 22.11
N TYR A 301 -1.50 15.42 21.61
CA TYR A 301 -2.04 14.34 20.76
C TYR A 301 -2.99 13.45 21.58
N GLY A 302 -2.63 13.10 22.79
CA GLY A 302 -3.49 12.35 23.70
C GLY A 302 -4.79 13.08 24.05
N LEU A 303 -4.71 14.37 24.35
CA LEU A 303 -5.87 15.23 24.61
C LEU A 303 -6.76 15.38 23.36
N SER A 304 -6.17 15.53 22.17
CA SER A 304 -6.93 15.63 20.92
C SER A 304 -7.64 14.32 20.58
N LEU A 305 -7.04 13.17 20.90
CA LEU A 305 -7.64 11.85 20.67
C LEU A 305 -8.79 11.60 21.66
N VAL A 306 -8.61 11.97 22.94
CA VAL A 306 -9.67 11.92 23.96
C VAL A 306 -10.83 12.85 23.57
N PHE A 307 -10.52 14.05 23.07
CA PHE A 307 -11.54 14.99 22.60
C PHE A 307 -12.27 14.49 21.36
N ALA A 308 -11.57 13.86 20.42
CA ALA A 308 -12.17 13.23 19.24
C ALA A 308 -13.11 12.07 19.64
N ILE A 309 -12.66 11.19 20.55
CA ILE A 309 -13.47 10.08 21.08
C ILE A 309 -14.70 10.63 21.81
N TRP A 310 -14.53 11.67 22.65
CA TRP A 310 -15.64 12.31 23.37
C TRP A 310 -16.64 12.95 22.40
N LYS A 311 -16.16 13.59 21.31
CA LYS A 311 -17.01 14.17 20.28
C LYS A 311 -17.80 13.12 19.52
N VAL A 312 -17.17 11.98 19.18
CA VAL A 312 -17.85 10.83 18.57
C VAL A 312 -18.88 10.24 19.52
N TYR A 313 -18.53 10.08 20.80
CA TYR A 313 -19.45 9.53 21.81
C TYR A 313 -20.70 10.42 22.03
N LYS A 314 -20.53 11.75 21.93
CA LYS A 314 -21.64 12.71 22.04
C LYS A 314 -22.59 12.68 20.84
N PHE A 315 -22.14 12.16 19.67
CA PHE A 315 -22.97 12.03 18.46
C PHE A 315 -23.57 10.64 18.28
N ILE A 316 -23.21 9.65 19.12
CA ILE A 316 -23.87 8.36 19.10
C ILE A 316 -25.17 8.51 19.92
N PRO A 317 -26.36 8.40 19.29
CA PRO A 317 -27.61 8.45 20.03
C PRO A 317 -27.63 7.34 21.05
N THR A 318 -27.99 7.67 22.28
CA THR A 318 -28.13 6.66 23.33
C THR A 318 -29.25 5.70 22.95
N ALA A 319 -29.20 4.46 23.44
CA ALA A 319 -30.28 3.49 23.22
C ALA A 319 -31.66 4.05 23.60
N GLN A 320 -31.69 4.98 24.58
CA GLN A 320 -32.92 5.68 24.99
C GLN A 320 -33.42 6.67 23.93
N ASP A 321 -32.52 7.37 23.23
CA ASP A 321 -32.90 8.31 22.15
C ASP A 321 -33.47 7.53 20.95
N ILE A 322 -32.87 6.40 20.60
CA ILE A 322 -33.35 5.52 19.54
C ILE A 322 -34.73 4.94 19.89
N ILE A 323 -34.94 4.51 21.13
CA ILE A 323 -36.23 4.00 21.61
C ILE A 323 -37.28 5.11 21.62
N ARG A 324 -36.89 6.34 21.99
CA ARG A 324 -37.77 7.50 22.02
C ARG A 324 -38.20 7.94 20.62
N GLU A 325 -37.28 7.95 19.64
CA GLU A 325 -37.60 8.20 18.25
C GLU A 325 -38.47 7.10 17.65
N ALA A 326 -38.17 5.83 17.92
CA ALA A 326 -39.00 4.72 17.46
C ALA A 326 -40.41 4.73 18.07
N SER A 327 -40.54 5.11 19.35
CA SER A 327 -41.84 5.23 20.01
C SER A 327 -42.63 6.46 19.50
N ALA A 328 -41.96 7.56 19.20
CA ALA A 328 -42.59 8.76 18.60
C ALA A 328 -43.08 8.47 17.16
N ALA A 329 -42.29 7.73 16.37
CA ALA A 329 -42.66 7.30 15.04
C ALA A 329 -43.84 6.33 15.05
N ALA A 330 -43.89 5.41 16.01
CA ALA A 330 -45.00 4.48 16.20
C ALA A 330 -46.32 5.20 16.65
N ALA A 331 -46.19 6.22 17.52
CA ALA A 331 -47.30 7.05 17.95
C ALA A 331 -47.85 7.91 16.79
N ALA A 332 -46.97 8.44 15.93
CA ALA A 332 -47.38 9.19 14.73
C ALA A 332 -48.06 8.29 13.67
N ALA A 333 -47.64 7.02 13.56
CA ALA A 333 -48.28 6.05 12.67
C ALA A 333 -49.62 5.50 13.18
N SER A 334 -49.93 5.63 14.47
CA SER A 334 -51.18 5.18 15.11
C SER A 334 -52.21 6.28 15.30
N ALA A 335 -51.90 7.52 14.87
CA ALA A 335 -52.91 8.61 14.89
C ALA A 335 -54.04 8.33 13.86
N PRO A 336 -55.31 8.32 14.27
CA PRO A 336 -56.39 8.05 13.33
C PRO A 336 -56.49 9.19 12.34
N ALA A 337 -56.51 8.83 11.06
CA ALA A 337 -56.91 9.72 9.99
C ALA A 337 -58.41 10.03 10.14
N GLY A 338 -58.70 11.05 10.91
CA GLY A 338 -60.07 11.39 11.25
C GLY A 338 -60.37 12.86 11.04
N ALA A 339 -61.42 13.07 10.24
CA ALA A 339 -62.23 14.25 10.04
C ALA A 339 -61.78 15.19 8.93
N GLY A 340 -62.24 14.87 7.74
CA GLY A 340 -62.44 15.84 6.67
C GLY A 340 -63.39 16.92 7.10
N GLU A 341 -62.99 18.15 7.06
CA GLU A 341 -63.89 19.28 6.98
C GLU A 341 -64.39 19.43 5.55
N VAL A 342 -65.68 19.17 5.47
CA VAL A 342 -66.53 19.56 4.29
C VAL A 342 -66.68 21.07 4.36
N GLY A 343 -65.84 21.80 3.65
CA GLY A 343 -65.97 23.26 3.44
C GLY A 343 -66.82 23.54 2.22
N ALA A 344 -68.00 24.15 2.47
CA ALA A 344 -69.00 24.53 1.53
C ALA A 344 -68.52 25.45 0.42
N PHE A 345 -68.96 25.14 -0.81
CA PHE A 345 -69.02 26.08 -1.93
C PHE A 345 -69.96 27.20 -1.60
N GLY A 346 -69.52 28.42 -1.65
CA GLY A 346 -70.32 29.63 -1.67
C GLY A 346 -69.57 30.63 -2.54
N GLY A 347 -70.26 30.98 -3.60
CA GLY A 347 -69.94 31.71 -4.77
C GLY A 347 -69.80 33.23 -4.58
N GLU A 348 -69.65 33.83 -5.69
CA GLU A 348 -69.92 35.23 -6.14
C GLU A 348 -68.64 36.12 -6.27
N PHE A 349 -68.58 36.54 -7.50
CA PHE A 349 -67.92 37.64 -8.21
C PHE A 349 -66.48 37.52 -8.52
#